data_2781f92d815833bceea6b8e26c834490
#
_entry.id   2781f92d815833bceea6b8e26c834490
#
_cell.length_a   1.000
_cell.length_b   1.000
_cell.length_c   1.000
_cell.angle_alpha   90.00
_cell.angle_beta   90.00
_cell.angle_gamma   90.00
#
_symmetry.space_group_name_H-M   'P 1'
#
loop_
_entity.id
_entity.type
_entity.pdbx_description
1 polymer ?
#
loop_
_entity_poly.entity_id
_entity_poly.type
_entity_poly.pdbx_seq_one_letter_code
_entity_poly.pdbx_strand_id
1 'polypeptide(L)'
;MKRKRRTGGNDELNITSMMDMMTIILVFLLKSFGASELTVNASQSFELPRSNSMTKVLMSPKVIVQRDKIQVDDGDKPIDLPIAFSPIDVQKPDGTLEKSIAFPKDAKDGGALINDLYTALKAISDQKKEVIDKMKQKMGAQADPNDLPKMGQLILMIDKEVPYQMLQEVMYTAGQAQFSEFQFVVIGPME
;
A
#
# COMPACT_ATOMS: atom_id res chain seq x y z
N MET A 1 -74.42 -7.43 -27.15
CA MET A 1 -73.21 -6.92 -26.50
C MET A 1 -72.33 -8.11 -26.07
N LYS A 2 -71.19 -8.34 -26.82
CA LYS A 2 -70.22 -9.41 -26.52
C LYS A 2 -69.12 -8.88 -25.57
N ARG A 3 -69.07 -9.41 -24.34
CA ARG A 3 -68.03 -9.11 -23.34
C ARG A 3 -66.75 -9.83 -23.76
N LYS A 4 -65.71 -9.04 -24.09
CA LYS A 4 -64.37 -9.54 -24.41
C LYS A 4 -63.67 -9.98 -23.12
N ARG A 5 -63.45 -11.30 -22.95
CA ARG A 5 -62.65 -11.86 -21.86
C ARG A 5 -61.23 -11.36 -22.03
N ARG A 6 -60.72 -10.64 -21.01
CA ARG A 6 -59.26 -10.35 -20.88
C ARG A 6 -58.62 -11.69 -20.49
N THR A 7 -57.82 -12.23 -21.39
CA THR A 7 -56.87 -13.30 -21.09
C THR A 7 -55.83 -12.69 -20.15
N GLY A 8 -55.76 -13.22 -18.91
CA GLY A 8 -54.68 -12.92 -17.96
C GLY A 8 -53.36 -13.39 -18.59
N GLY A 9 -52.48 -12.47 -18.89
CA GLY A 9 -51.10 -12.80 -19.20
C GLY A 9 -50.50 -13.44 -17.93
N ASN A 10 -50.02 -14.65 -18.07
CA ASN A 10 -49.13 -15.22 -17.07
C ASN A 10 -47.87 -14.35 -17.08
N ASP A 11 -47.79 -13.46 -16.10
CA ASP A 11 -46.51 -12.84 -15.73
C ASP A 11 -45.63 -13.93 -15.08
N GLU A 12 -45.16 -14.88 -15.88
CA GLU A 12 -44.07 -15.75 -15.45
C GLU A 12 -42.85 -14.85 -15.28
N LEU A 13 -42.55 -14.55 -14.01
CA LEU A 13 -41.33 -13.89 -13.62
C LEU A 13 -40.17 -14.64 -14.30
N ASN A 14 -39.49 -13.96 -15.20
CA ASN A 14 -38.37 -14.56 -15.94
C ASN A 14 -37.17 -14.71 -14.99
N ILE A 15 -37.21 -15.77 -14.16
CA ILE A 15 -36.20 -16.09 -13.15
C ILE A 15 -34.82 -16.24 -13.79
N THR A 16 -34.77 -16.72 -15.03
CA THR A 16 -33.52 -16.91 -15.77
C THR A 16 -32.79 -15.58 -15.99
N SER A 17 -33.53 -14.52 -16.34
CA SER A 17 -32.94 -13.18 -16.51
C SER A 17 -32.43 -12.59 -15.18
N MET A 18 -33.15 -12.85 -14.08
CA MET A 18 -32.73 -12.40 -12.75
C MET A 18 -31.47 -13.16 -12.27
N MET A 19 -31.40 -14.47 -12.53
CA MET A 19 -30.21 -15.27 -12.21
C MET A 19 -28.98 -14.82 -13.00
N ASP A 20 -29.15 -14.46 -14.28
CA ASP A 20 -28.04 -13.97 -15.11
C ASP A 20 -27.50 -12.64 -14.58
N MET A 21 -28.37 -11.71 -14.21
CA MET A 21 -27.95 -10.47 -13.55
C MET A 21 -27.23 -10.72 -12.22
N MET A 22 -27.73 -11.67 -11.40
CA MET A 22 -27.07 -12.03 -10.15
C MET A 22 -25.69 -12.64 -10.38
N THR A 23 -25.51 -13.50 -11.39
CA THR A 23 -24.21 -14.09 -11.70
C THR A 23 -23.21 -13.05 -12.19
N ILE A 24 -23.64 -12.08 -13.01
CA ILE A 24 -22.78 -10.98 -13.47
C ILE A 24 -22.33 -10.13 -12.30
N ILE A 25 -23.25 -9.77 -11.38
CA ILE A 25 -22.92 -8.99 -10.17
C ILE A 25 -21.94 -9.78 -9.28
N LEU A 26 -22.17 -11.08 -9.11
CA LEU A 26 -21.32 -11.95 -8.29
C LEU A 26 -19.92 -12.07 -8.87
N VAL A 27 -19.79 -12.25 -10.19
CA VAL A 27 -18.50 -12.28 -10.88
C VAL A 27 -17.79 -10.92 -10.81
N PHE A 28 -18.55 -9.82 -10.94
CA PHE A 28 -18.01 -8.47 -10.78
C PHE A 28 -17.49 -8.23 -9.37
N LEU A 29 -18.24 -8.64 -8.34
CA LEU A 29 -17.82 -8.54 -6.94
C LEU A 29 -16.58 -9.41 -6.68
N LEU A 30 -16.53 -10.66 -7.16
CA LEU A 30 -15.36 -11.52 -7.05
C LEU A 30 -14.13 -10.88 -7.69
N LYS A 31 -14.27 -10.30 -8.89
CA LYS A 31 -13.19 -9.60 -9.58
C LYS A 31 -12.76 -8.34 -8.81
N SER A 32 -13.71 -7.59 -8.26
CA SER A 32 -13.44 -6.38 -7.49
C SER A 32 -12.75 -6.68 -6.16
N PHE A 33 -13.14 -7.75 -5.46
CA PHE A 33 -12.49 -8.18 -4.22
C PHE A 33 -11.11 -8.81 -4.45
N GLY A 34 -10.91 -9.53 -5.56
CA GLY A 34 -9.60 -10.09 -5.91
C GLY A 34 -8.56 -9.04 -6.30
N ALA A 35 -8.97 -7.83 -6.66
CA ALA A 35 -8.05 -6.73 -7.01
C ALA A 35 -7.42 -6.03 -5.78
N SER A 36 -7.86 -6.36 -4.56
CA SER A 36 -7.30 -5.80 -3.32
C SER A 36 -6.10 -6.57 -2.77
N GLU A 37 -5.68 -7.65 -3.41
CA GLU A 37 -4.41 -8.29 -3.07
C GLU A 37 -3.27 -7.36 -3.48
N LEU A 38 -2.28 -7.24 -2.59
CA LEU A 38 -1.04 -6.50 -2.80
C LEU A 38 -0.43 -6.86 -4.17
N THR A 39 -0.82 -6.17 -5.21
CA THR A 39 -0.13 -6.25 -6.50
C THR A 39 1.22 -5.58 -6.34
N VAL A 40 2.17 -6.36 -5.86
CA VAL A 40 3.58 -6.02 -6.02
C VAL A 40 3.84 -6.19 -7.51
N ASN A 41 3.89 -5.09 -8.25
CA ASN A 41 4.50 -5.12 -9.58
C ASN A 41 6.00 -5.39 -9.37
N ALA A 42 6.31 -6.67 -9.14
CA ALA A 42 7.68 -7.13 -9.08
C ALA A 42 8.28 -6.89 -10.47
N SER A 43 8.95 -5.77 -10.62
CA SER A 43 9.95 -5.65 -11.69
C SER A 43 10.91 -6.83 -11.48
N GLN A 44 11.36 -7.46 -12.55
CA GLN A 44 12.16 -8.71 -12.55
C GLN A 44 13.42 -8.66 -11.66
N SER A 45 13.76 -7.51 -11.09
CA SER A 45 14.92 -7.26 -10.23
C SER A 45 14.61 -7.01 -8.76
N PHE A 46 13.32 -7.10 -8.33
CA PHE A 46 12.94 -6.81 -6.95
C PHE A 46 12.81 -8.12 -6.15
N GLU A 47 13.69 -8.34 -5.19
CA GLU A 47 13.65 -9.50 -4.30
C GLU A 47 13.40 -9.08 -2.84
N LEU A 48 12.29 -9.57 -2.27
CA LEU A 48 11.96 -9.34 -0.87
C LEU A 48 12.78 -10.24 0.07
N PRO A 49 13.12 -9.75 1.26
CA PRO A 49 13.72 -10.58 2.29
C PRO A 49 12.74 -11.69 2.76
N ARG A 50 13.27 -12.83 3.20
CA ARG A 50 12.46 -13.95 3.69
C ARG A 50 12.27 -13.90 5.19
N SER A 51 11.07 -14.27 5.67
CA SER A 51 10.75 -14.38 7.09
C SER A 51 9.73 -15.49 7.34
N ASN A 52 9.73 -16.00 8.56
CA ASN A 52 8.76 -16.98 9.04
C ASN A 52 7.50 -16.33 9.68
N SER A 53 7.36 -15.01 9.61
CA SER A 53 6.21 -14.30 10.16
C SER A 53 5.00 -14.42 9.24
N MET A 54 3.84 -14.79 9.81
CA MET A 54 2.55 -14.92 9.10
C MET A 54 1.55 -13.82 9.48
N THR A 55 2.02 -12.65 9.85
CA THR A 55 1.15 -11.52 10.22
C THR A 55 0.47 -10.96 8.97
N LYS A 56 -0.87 -10.82 9.02
CA LYS A 56 -1.62 -10.19 7.93
C LYS A 56 -1.25 -8.72 7.81
N VAL A 57 -0.99 -8.29 6.58
CA VAL A 57 -0.73 -6.89 6.27
C VAL A 57 -2.04 -6.12 6.27
N LEU A 58 -2.10 -5.03 7.04
CA LEU A 58 -3.25 -4.13 7.09
C LEU A 58 -3.23 -3.17 5.89
N MET A 59 -4.41 -2.60 5.54
CA MET A 59 -4.49 -1.54 4.52
C MET A 59 -3.86 -0.26 5.08
N SER A 60 -2.62 -0.03 4.73
CA SER A 60 -1.83 1.14 5.15
C SER A 60 -0.99 1.64 3.98
N PRO A 61 -0.57 2.91 3.96
CA PRO A 61 0.36 3.40 2.94
C PRO A 61 1.60 2.52 2.89
N LYS A 62 2.16 2.39 1.69
CA LYS A 62 3.34 1.55 1.43
C LYS A 62 4.48 2.41 0.92
N VAL A 63 5.66 2.14 1.39
CA VAL A 63 6.91 2.64 0.81
C VAL A 63 7.66 1.45 0.24
N ILE A 64 7.94 1.52 -1.06
CA ILE A 64 8.62 0.46 -1.79
C ILE A 64 10.01 1.00 -2.14
N VAL A 65 11.03 0.41 -1.57
CA VAL A 65 12.44 0.77 -1.80
C VAL A 65 13.05 -0.30 -2.68
N GLN A 66 13.30 0.05 -3.93
CA GLN A 66 13.97 -0.79 -4.91
C GLN A 66 15.46 -0.35 -5.03
N ARG A 67 16.23 -1.01 -5.88
CA ARG A 67 17.66 -0.68 -6.10
C ARG A 67 17.87 0.61 -6.87
N ASP A 68 16.87 1.02 -7.65
CA ASP A 68 16.94 2.14 -8.58
C ASP A 68 15.98 3.28 -8.23
N LYS A 69 14.96 3.04 -7.43
CA LYS A 69 13.91 4.01 -7.11
C LYS A 69 13.21 3.76 -5.79
N ILE A 70 12.54 4.81 -5.32
CA ILE A 70 11.55 4.72 -4.23
C ILE A 70 10.18 5.06 -4.77
N GLN A 71 9.20 4.30 -4.34
CA GLN A 71 7.79 4.54 -4.62
C GLN A 71 7.01 4.67 -3.33
N VAL A 72 6.03 5.56 -3.33
CA VAL A 72 5.05 5.69 -2.25
C VAL A 72 3.68 5.36 -2.82
N ASP A 73 2.97 4.43 -2.18
CA ASP A 73 1.64 3.98 -2.60
C ASP A 73 0.67 4.15 -1.43
N ASP A 74 -0.35 4.97 -1.61
CA ASP A 74 -1.44 5.19 -0.64
C ASP A 74 -2.69 4.36 -0.94
N GLY A 75 -2.61 3.46 -1.91
CA GLY A 75 -3.70 2.59 -2.34
C GLY A 75 -4.42 3.02 -3.62
N ASP A 76 -4.25 4.26 -4.08
CA ASP A 76 -4.80 4.74 -5.35
C ASP A 76 -3.82 4.50 -6.51
N LYS A 77 -2.64 5.09 -6.45
CA LYS A 77 -1.58 4.92 -7.44
C LYS A 77 -0.21 5.06 -6.80
N PRO A 78 0.75 4.19 -7.14
CA PRO A 78 2.13 4.35 -6.71
C PRO A 78 2.72 5.62 -7.35
N ILE A 79 3.38 6.43 -6.54
CA ILE A 79 4.08 7.65 -6.94
C ILE A 79 5.57 7.34 -6.90
N ASP A 80 6.24 7.42 -8.04
CA ASP A 80 7.70 7.33 -8.11
C ASP A 80 8.29 8.63 -7.59
N LEU A 81 9.20 8.54 -6.62
CA LEU A 81 9.92 9.70 -6.14
C LEU A 81 11.13 9.98 -7.05
N PRO A 82 11.41 11.26 -7.36
CA PRO A 82 12.51 11.64 -8.25
C PRO A 82 13.87 11.56 -7.54
N ILE A 83 14.17 10.44 -6.89
CA ILE A 83 15.41 10.24 -6.13
C ILE A 83 16.29 9.26 -6.90
N ALA A 84 17.38 9.77 -7.46
CA ALA A 84 18.41 8.95 -8.08
C ALA A 84 19.44 8.51 -7.03
N PHE A 85 19.63 7.20 -6.87
CA PHE A 85 20.61 6.69 -5.91
C PHE A 85 22.04 6.91 -6.41
N SER A 86 22.93 7.18 -5.46
CA SER A 86 24.36 7.34 -5.73
C SER A 86 25.10 6.04 -5.40
N PRO A 87 25.93 5.51 -6.30
CA PRO A 87 26.79 4.38 -5.98
C PRO A 87 27.83 4.81 -4.94
N ILE A 88 28.04 4.00 -3.93
CA ILE A 88 29.07 4.18 -2.92
C ILE A 88 29.89 2.91 -2.78
N ASP A 89 31.17 3.06 -2.46
CA ASP A 89 32.05 1.95 -2.11
C ASP A 89 32.05 1.78 -0.58
N VAL A 90 31.57 0.63 -0.12
CA VAL A 90 31.55 0.28 1.31
C VAL A 90 32.66 -0.72 1.58
N GLN A 91 33.52 -0.40 2.54
CA GLN A 91 34.59 -1.31 2.97
C GLN A 91 34.04 -2.35 3.93
N LYS A 92 34.15 -3.62 3.58
CA LYS A 92 33.83 -4.75 4.46
C LYS A 92 34.87 -4.90 5.57
N PRO A 93 34.52 -5.59 6.67
CA PRO A 93 35.47 -5.91 7.74
C PRO A 93 36.71 -6.70 7.28
N ASP A 94 36.62 -7.37 6.14
CA ASP A 94 37.70 -8.12 5.50
C ASP A 94 38.62 -7.25 4.62
N GLY A 95 38.34 -5.92 4.52
CA GLY A 95 39.09 -4.96 3.74
C GLY A 95 38.68 -4.91 2.26
N THR A 96 37.76 -5.72 1.78
CA THR A 96 37.28 -5.69 0.40
C THR A 96 36.30 -4.52 0.20
N LEU A 97 36.35 -3.87 -0.98
CA LEU A 97 35.36 -2.85 -1.37
C LEU A 97 34.19 -3.49 -2.07
N GLU A 98 32.99 -3.25 -1.54
CA GLU A 98 31.73 -3.65 -2.16
C GLU A 98 31.01 -2.42 -2.68
N LYS A 99 30.51 -2.50 -3.93
CA LYS A 99 29.66 -1.46 -4.49
C LYS A 99 28.27 -1.55 -3.84
N SER A 100 27.87 -0.45 -3.26
CA SER A 100 26.57 -0.29 -2.61
C SER A 100 25.85 0.95 -3.15
N ILE A 101 24.67 1.22 -2.68
CA ILE A 101 23.86 2.39 -3.04
C ILE A 101 23.55 3.22 -1.80
N ALA A 102 23.40 4.52 -1.98
CA ALA A 102 22.98 5.43 -0.93
C ALA A 102 22.11 6.55 -1.51
N PHE A 103 21.36 7.22 -0.64
CA PHE A 103 20.68 8.45 -1.02
C PHE A 103 21.70 9.56 -1.30
N PRO A 104 21.50 10.32 -2.40
CA PRO A 104 22.37 11.45 -2.71
C PRO A 104 22.27 12.51 -1.61
N LYS A 105 23.35 13.23 -1.38
CA LYS A 105 23.40 14.28 -0.35
C LYS A 105 22.38 15.39 -0.60
N ASP A 106 22.09 15.69 -1.84
CA ASP A 106 21.15 16.73 -2.25
C ASP A 106 19.68 16.37 -1.94
N ALA A 107 19.37 15.07 -1.83
CA ALA A 107 18.05 14.61 -1.41
C ALA A 107 17.83 14.69 0.11
N LYS A 108 18.88 15.01 0.88
CA LYS A 108 18.86 15.04 2.35
C LYS A 108 18.99 16.48 2.87
N ASP A 109 18.25 16.77 3.92
CA ASP A 109 18.36 18.06 4.64
C ASP A 109 19.49 18.02 5.69
N GLY A 110 20.74 17.93 5.22
CA GLY A 110 21.92 17.93 6.10
C GLY A 110 22.05 16.77 7.10
N GLY A 111 21.15 15.79 7.06
CA GLY A 111 21.10 14.65 7.98
C GLY A 111 20.60 13.37 7.32
N ALA A 112 19.73 12.65 8.03
CA ALA A 112 19.11 11.42 7.58
C ALA A 112 17.70 11.62 6.97
N LEU A 113 17.19 12.84 6.94
CA LEU A 113 15.88 13.18 6.42
C LEU A 113 15.91 13.26 4.88
N ILE A 114 15.04 12.52 4.23
CA ILE A 114 14.87 12.50 2.77
C ILE A 114 13.70 13.43 2.42
N ASN A 115 13.97 14.61 1.84
CA ASN A 115 13.00 15.67 1.64
C ASN A 115 11.79 15.27 0.81
N ASP A 116 12.01 14.62 -0.33
CA ASP A 116 10.91 14.22 -1.22
C ASP A 116 10.03 13.15 -0.59
N LEU A 117 10.65 12.17 0.10
CA LEU A 117 9.93 11.13 0.83
C LEU A 117 9.13 11.73 1.99
N TYR A 118 9.73 12.65 2.75
CA TYR A 118 9.05 13.35 3.84
C TYR A 118 7.83 14.11 3.33
N THR A 119 7.96 14.86 2.25
CA THR A 119 6.87 15.64 1.66
C THR A 119 5.71 14.75 1.22
N ALA A 120 6.02 13.64 0.53
CA ALA A 120 5.02 12.67 0.09
C ALA A 120 4.29 12.02 1.28
N LEU A 121 5.04 11.53 2.27
CA LEU A 121 4.46 10.89 3.45
C LEU A 121 3.67 11.87 4.32
N LYS A 122 4.13 13.11 4.44
CA LYS A 122 3.43 14.17 5.17
C LYS A 122 2.06 14.47 4.54
N ALA A 123 2.01 14.60 3.21
CA ALA A 123 0.76 14.80 2.49
C ALA A 123 -0.25 13.67 2.76
N ILE A 124 0.20 12.41 2.73
CA ILE A 124 -0.63 11.25 3.04
C ILE A 124 -1.11 11.27 4.50
N SER A 125 -0.23 11.60 5.44
CA SER A 125 -0.60 11.70 6.86
C SER A 125 -1.67 12.76 7.08
N ASP A 126 -1.54 13.92 6.46
CA ASP A 126 -2.49 15.03 6.62
C ASP A 126 -3.85 14.72 5.95
N GLN A 127 -3.86 14.07 4.77
CA GLN A 127 -5.09 13.57 4.15
C GLN A 127 -5.80 12.54 5.04
N LYS A 128 -5.08 11.60 5.62
CA LYS A 128 -5.67 10.60 6.54
C LYS A 128 -6.27 11.24 7.78
N LYS A 129 -5.62 12.25 8.35
CA LYS A 129 -6.18 13.00 9.48
C LYS A 129 -7.51 13.64 9.12
N GLU A 130 -7.56 14.32 7.97
CA GLU A 130 -8.79 14.98 7.50
C GLU A 130 -9.93 13.97 7.30
N VAL A 131 -9.64 12.80 6.74
CA VAL A 131 -10.64 11.73 6.56
C VAL A 131 -11.14 11.21 7.91
N ILE A 132 -10.24 10.97 8.86
CA ILE A 132 -10.60 10.49 10.20
C ILE A 132 -11.43 11.54 10.95
N ASP A 133 -11.08 12.82 10.85
CA ASP A 133 -11.83 13.90 11.51
C ASP A 133 -13.24 14.05 10.90
N LYS A 134 -13.36 13.92 9.59
CA LYS A 134 -14.67 13.86 8.91
C LYS A 134 -15.50 12.64 9.33
N MET A 135 -14.86 11.48 9.49
CA MET A 135 -15.54 10.27 9.99
C MET A 135 -16.01 10.45 11.43
N LYS A 136 -15.16 10.96 12.32
CA LYS A 136 -15.55 11.27 13.71
C LYS A 136 -16.72 12.22 13.80
N GLN A 137 -16.74 13.26 12.97
CA GLN A 137 -17.86 14.21 12.92
C GLN A 137 -19.17 13.55 12.47
N LYS A 138 -19.11 12.61 11.52
CA LYS A 138 -20.29 11.90 11.00
C LYS A 138 -20.82 10.84 11.95
N MET A 139 -19.93 10.12 12.65
CA MET A 139 -20.29 9.00 13.54
C MET A 139 -20.71 9.48 14.94
N GLY A 140 -20.40 10.71 15.32
CA GLY A 140 -20.75 11.28 16.63
C GLY A 140 -20.08 10.56 17.79
N ALA A 141 -20.70 10.65 18.99
CA ALA A 141 -20.14 10.08 20.24
C ALA A 141 -20.18 8.54 20.32
N GLN A 142 -20.72 7.85 19.32
CA GLN A 142 -20.87 6.37 19.30
C GLN A 142 -19.86 5.67 18.39
N ALA A 143 -18.84 6.39 17.88
CA ALA A 143 -17.79 5.79 17.07
C ALA A 143 -16.95 4.82 17.93
N ASP A 144 -16.96 3.53 17.57
CA ASP A 144 -16.01 2.58 18.16
C ASP A 144 -14.58 2.95 17.68
N PRO A 145 -13.61 3.14 18.60
CA PRO A 145 -12.24 3.42 18.22
C PRO A 145 -11.62 2.38 17.29
N ASN A 146 -12.15 1.14 17.28
CA ASN A 146 -11.67 0.06 16.42
C ASN A 146 -12.18 0.17 14.97
N ASP A 147 -13.25 0.93 14.72
CA ASP A 147 -13.80 1.16 13.37
C ASP A 147 -13.07 2.29 12.61
N LEU A 148 -12.22 3.03 13.30
CA LEU A 148 -11.44 4.11 12.70
C LEU A 148 -10.13 3.56 12.09
N PRO A 149 -9.72 4.06 10.92
CA PRO A 149 -8.43 3.70 10.35
C PRO A 149 -7.30 4.04 11.34
N LYS A 150 -6.42 3.09 11.59
CA LYS A 150 -5.27 3.32 12.47
C LYS A 150 -4.32 4.33 11.85
N MET A 151 -3.98 5.35 12.64
CA MET A 151 -2.99 6.36 12.24
C MET A 151 -1.57 5.86 12.51
N GLY A 152 -0.63 6.36 11.71
CA GLY A 152 0.80 6.13 11.97
C GLY A 152 1.33 4.76 11.55
N GLN A 153 0.53 3.94 10.85
CA GLN A 153 1.00 2.66 10.30
C GLN A 153 1.52 2.84 8.88
N LEU A 154 2.69 2.27 8.60
CA LEU A 154 3.35 2.29 7.31
C LEU A 154 3.87 0.90 6.96
N ILE A 155 3.62 0.47 5.73
CA ILE A 155 4.13 -0.78 5.19
C ILE A 155 5.44 -0.48 4.45
N LEU A 156 6.50 -1.18 4.79
CA LEU A 156 7.80 -1.09 4.15
C LEU A 156 8.06 -2.34 3.32
N MET A 157 8.28 -2.15 2.04
CA MET A 157 8.69 -3.18 1.09
C MET A 157 10.09 -2.83 0.61
N ILE A 158 11.09 -3.61 1.00
CA ILE A 158 12.50 -3.28 0.77
C ILE A 158 13.16 -4.46 0.06
N ASP A 159 13.88 -4.16 -1.02
CA ASP A 159 14.68 -5.15 -1.71
C ASP A 159 15.80 -5.66 -0.77
N LYS A 160 16.06 -6.95 -0.79
CA LYS A 160 17.06 -7.62 0.06
C LYS A 160 18.48 -7.06 -0.10
N GLU A 161 18.78 -6.45 -1.25
CA GLU A 161 20.11 -5.89 -1.55
C GLU A 161 20.25 -4.40 -1.17
N VAL A 162 19.17 -3.78 -0.67
CA VAL A 162 19.22 -2.41 -0.18
C VAL A 162 20.01 -2.35 1.14
N PRO A 163 21.01 -1.46 1.26
CA PRO A 163 21.79 -1.33 2.47
C PRO A 163 20.95 -0.95 3.69
N TYR A 164 21.30 -1.51 4.85
CA TYR A 164 20.62 -1.21 6.11
C TYR A 164 20.61 0.29 6.46
N GLN A 165 21.65 1.02 6.08
CA GLN A 165 21.71 2.47 6.29
C GLN A 165 20.57 3.20 5.58
N MET A 166 20.26 2.82 4.33
CA MET A 166 19.13 3.40 3.59
C MET A 166 17.80 3.08 4.27
N LEU A 167 17.63 1.86 4.79
CA LEU A 167 16.47 1.49 5.59
C LEU A 167 16.30 2.40 6.81
N GLN A 168 17.38 2.65 7.55
CA GLN A 168 17.33 3.53 8.72
C GLN A 168 16.91 4.96 8.33
N GLU A 169 17.43 5.49 7.22
CA GLU A 169 17.10 6.83 6.72
C GLU A 169 15.62 6.93 6.30
N VAL A 170 15.10 5.88 5.64
CA VAL A 170 13.67 5.79 5.29
C VAL A 170 12.79 5.75 6.55
N MET A 171 13.13 4.90 7.53
CA MET A 171 12.38 4.80 8.78
C MET A 171 12.44 6.11 9.58
N TYR A 172 13.60 6.75 9.64
CA TYR A 172 13.76 8.05 10.29
C TYR A 172 12.86 9.11 9.63
N THR A 173 12.88 9.19 8.31
CA THR A 173 12.05 10.13 7.54
C THR A 173 10.56 9.87 7.76
N ALA A 174 10.15 8.61 7.74
CA ALA A 174 8.77 8.22 8.00
C ALA A 174 8.33 8.54 9.43
N GLY A 175 9.22 8.36 10.41
CA GLY A 175 8.98 8.78 11.81
C GLY A 175 8.72 10.27 11.94
N GLN A 176 9.48 11.11 11.23
CA GLN A 176 9.28 12.56 11.18
C GLN A 176 7.95 12.93 10.50
N ALA A 177 7.46 12.12 9.55
CA ALA A 177 6.16 12.26 8.91
C ALA A 177 4.98 11.68 9.73
N GLN A 178 5.21 11.35 11.02
CA GLN A 178 4.22 10.84 12.00
C GLN A 178 3.80 9.38 11.78
N PHE A 179 4.61 8.58 11.10
CA PHE A 179 4.46 7.14 11.06
C PHE A 179 5.34 6.50 12.14
N SER A 180 4.71 5.81 13.09
CA SER A 180 5.39 5.20 14.25
C SER A 180 5.35 3.68 14.25
N GLU A 181 4.44 3.09 13.49
CA GLU A 181 4.29 1.64 13.38
C GLU A 181 4.71 1.17 11.98
N PHE A 182 5.76 0.36 11.91
CA PHE A 182 6.29 -0.16 10.66
C PHE A 182 5.98 -1.65 10.50
N GLN A 183 5.43 -2.02 9.34
CA GLN A 183 5.22 -3.40 8.96
C GLN A 183 6.09 -3.72 7.74
N PHE A 184 6.92 -4.75 7.86
CA PHE A 184 7.76 -5.20 6.75
C PHE A 184 7.06 -6.29 5.97
N VAL A 185 7.02 -6.13 4.64
CA VAL A 185 6.59 -7.20 3.75
C VAL A 185 7.79 -8.10 3.45
N VAL A 186 7.60 -9.39 3.70
CA VAL A 186 8.63 -10.41 3.55
C VAL A 186 8.06 -11.64 2.85
N ILE A 187 8.90 -12.42 2.20
CA ILE A 187 8.49 -13.70 1.62
C ILE A 187 8.50 -14.75 2.72
N GLY A 188 7.39 -15.48 2.85
CA GLY A 188 7.29 -16.63 3.75
C GLY A 188 8.20 -17.79 3.35
N PRO A 189 8.38 -18.80 4.22
CA PRO A 189 9.10 -20.01 3.88
C PRO A 189 8.39 -20.72 2.72
N MET A 190 9.15 -21.23 1.76
CA MET A 190 8.60 -22.20 0.80
C MET A 190 8.33 -23.50 1.56
N GLU A 191 7.07 -23.95 1.53
CA GLU A 191 6.72 -25.32 1.91
C GLU A 191 7.28 -26.32 0.90
#